data_221fe542083733b5ad4389ef392b8ea3
#
_entry.id   221fe542083733b5ad4389ef392b8ea3
#
_cell.length_a   1.000
_cell.length_b   1.000
_cell.length_c   1.000
_cell.angle_alpha   90.00
_cell.angle_beta   90.00
_cell.angle_gamma   90.00
#
_symmetry.space_group_name_H-M   'P 1'
#
loop_
_entity.id
_entity.type
_entity.pdbx_description
1 polymer ?
#
loop_
_entity_poly.entity_id
_entity_poly.type
_entity_poly.pdbx_seq_one_letter_code
_entity_poly.pdbx_strand_id
1 'polypeptide(L)'
;MTRNHLSVRIASCLTTVALCSALLGCETANKVIWNAQSKSPDGAWLALAHAENVDGPGINAQWTMVEMKQNLNTTQPVMILHFDEDEGAVKDLKMNWVTSSHLDVTYRGNAPVTFQAIKAFSKDITVEHLP
;
A
#
# COMPACT_ATOMS: atom_id res chain seq x y z
N MET A 1 17.29 64.22 15.16
CA MET A 1 18.17 63.06 14.88
C MET A 1 17.54 61.80 15.48
N THR A 2 16.59 61.19 14.79
CA THR A 2 16.00 59.90 15.20
C THR A 2 15.33 59.26 14.01
N ARG A 3 16.12 58.67 13.13
CA ARG A 3 15.57 57.92 11.97
C ARG A 3 16.63 56.94 11.49
N ASN A 4 16.85 55.82 12.19
CA ASN A 4 17.65 54.71 11.60
C ASN A 4 17.53 53.36 12.33
N HIS A 5 16.64 53.19 13.31
CA HIS A 5 16.55 51.89 14.02
C HIS A 5 15.41 50.97 13.59
N LEU A 6 14.54 51.38 12.65
CA LEU A 6 13.39 50.57 12.23
C LEU A 6 13.70 49.62 11.04
N SER A 7 14.67 49.99 10.22
CA SER A 7 14.98 49.26 8.98
C SER A 7 15.75 47.94 9.20
N VAL A 8 16.52 47.84 10.29
CA VAL A 8 17.39 46.67 10.55
C VAL A 8 16.59 45.47 11.11
N ARG A 9 15.49 45.72 11.82
CA ARG A 9 14.70 44.66 12.45
C ARG A 9 13.78 43.91 11.47
N ILE A 10 13.38 44.53 10.36
CA ILE A 10 12.51 43.92 9.34
C ILE A 10 13.31 43.00 8.44
N ALA A 11 14.56 43.31 8.14
CA ALA A 11 15.41 42.45 7.30
C ALA A 11 15.78 41.13 8.00
N SER A 12 15.89 41.11 9.33
CA SER A 12 16.26 39.91 10.10
C SER A 12 15.11 38.90 10.21
N CYS A 13 13.83 39.32 10.20
CA CYS A 13 12.68 38.41 10.24
C CYS A 13 12.42 37.73 8.90
N LEU A 14 12.70 38.42 7.77
CA LEU A 14 12.47 37.85 6.43
C LEU A 14 13.46 36.72 6.09
N THR A 15 14.69 36.79 6.55
CA THR A 15 15.69 35.74 6.35
C THR A 15 15.40 34.45 7.14
N THR A 16 14.81 34.58 8.33
CA THR A 16 14.47 33.40 9.16
C THR A 16 13.31 32.61 8.62
N VAL A 17 12.31 33.26 8.00
CA VAL A 17 11.15 32.59 7.39
C VAL A 17 11.54 31.85 6.10
N ALA A 18 12.48 32.36 5.31
CA ALA A 18 12.95 31.69 4.10
C ALA A 18 13.74 30.40 4.39
N LEU A 19 14.41 30.30 5.54
CA LEU A 19 15.17 29.11 5.90
C LEU A 19 14.30 27.95 6.42
N CYS A 20 13.13 28.25 7.02
CA CYS A 20 12.19 27.22 7.48
C CYS A 20 11.42 26.53 6.34
N SER A 21 11.29 27.15 5.16
CA SER A 21 10.58 26.58 4.02
C SER A 21 11.37 25.50 3.28
N ALA A 22 12.66 25.38 3.51
CA ALA A 22 13.52 24.40 2.85
C ALA A 22 13.54 23.01 3.53
N LEU A 23 12.87 22.85 4.68
CA LEU A 23 12.84 21.59 5.44
C LEU A 23 11.56 20.76 5.23
N LEU A 24 10.64 21.21 4.37
CA LEU A 24 9.36 20.54 4.08
C LEU A 24 9.44 19.72 2.78
N GLY A 25 10.34 18.76 2.68
CA GLY A 25 10.46 18.06 1.42
C GLY A 25 11.18 16.73 1.45
N CYS A 26 10.70 15.79 2.24
CA CYS A 26 10.95 14.37 1.99
C CYS A 26 9.66 13.61 2.26
N GLU A 27 8.68 13.72 1.36
CA GLU A 27 7.57 12.78 1.33
C GLU A 27 8.05 11.48 0.67
N THR A 28 8.00 10.38 1.42
CA THR A 28 8.05 9.05 0.84
C THR A 28 6.76 8.85 0.07
N ALA A 29 6.85 8.72 -1.24
CA ALA A 29 5.67 8.53 -2.08
C ALA A 29 5.39 7.03 -2.23
N ASN A 30 4.31 6.54 -1.62
CA ASN A 30 3.77 5.22 -1.93
C ASN A 30 3.05 5.27 -3.28
N LYS A 31 3.48 4.44 -4.21
CA LYS A 31 2.87 4.36 -5.54
C LYS A 31 2.30 2.96 -5.76
N VAL A 32 0.99 2.90 -5.98
CA VAL A 32 0.36 1.67 -6.48
C VAL A 32 0.76 1.48 -7.93
N ILE A 33 1.47 0.39 -8.23
CA ILE A 33 1.99 0.08 -9.58
C ILE A 33 1.10 -0.92 -10.31
N TRP A 34 0.30 -1.68 -9.59
CA TRP A 34 -0.63 -2.65 -10.13
C TRP A 34 -1.78 -2.90 -9.14
N ASN A 35 -2.98 -3.18 -9.66
CA ASN A 35 -4.12 -3.61 -8.85
C ASN A 35 -5.04 -4.57 -9.60
N ALA A 36 -5.76 -5.40 -8.86
CA ALA A 36 -6.81 -6.28 -9.36
C ALA A 36 -7.91 -6.46 -8.32
N GLN A 37 -9.08 -6.89 -8.76
CA GLN A 37 -10.19 -7.21 -7.86
C GLN A 37 -10.98 -8.43 -8.35
N SER A 38 -11.54 -9.17 -7.42
CA SER A 38 -12.43 -10.30 -7.68
C SER A 38 -13.62 -10.23 -6.72
N LYS A 39 -14.83 -10.40 -7.28
CA LYS A 39 -16.08 -10.32 -6.54
C LYS A 39 -16.65 -11.71 -6.32
N SER A 40 -17.16 -11.99 -5.11
CA SER A 40 -17.81 -13.25 -4.79
C SER A 40 -19.09 -13.47 -5.62
N PRO A 41 -19.50 -14.72 -5.88
CA PRO A 41 -20.69 -15.03 -6.68
C PRO A 41 -21.98 -14.39 -6.16
N ASP A 42 -22.13 -14.25 -4.84
CA ASP A 42 -23.27 -13.57 -4.20
C ASP A 42 -23.14 -12.04 -4.20
N GLY A 43 -21.99 -11.52 -4.68
CA GLY A 43 -21.72 -10.09 -4.73
C GLY A 43 -21.43 -9.42 -3.39
N ALA A 44 -21.42 -10.17 -2.29
CA ALA A 44 -21.31 -9.61 -0.94
C ALA A 44 -19.86 -9.26 -0.56
N TRP A 45 -18.85 -9.89 -1.20
CA TRP A 45 -17.44 -9.78 -0.85
C TRP A 45 -16.58 -9.35 -2.03
N LEU A 46 -15.52 -8.62 -1.73
CA LEU A 46 -14.46 -8.26 -2.66
C LEU A 46 -13.12 -8.75 -2.14
N ALA A 47 -12.38 -9.43 -2.99
CA ALA A 47 -10.94 -9.63 -2.85
C ALA A 47 -10.22 -8.57 -3.69
N LEU A 48 -9.27 -7.89 -3.10
CA LEU A 48 -8.49 -6.81 -3.70
C LEU A 48 -7.02 -7.22 -3.65
N ALA A 49 -6.31 -7.06 -4.74
CA ALA A 49 -4.87 -7.23 -4.79
C ALA A 49 -4.23 -5.95 -5.32
N HIS A 50 -3.12 -5.55 -4.74
CA HIS A 50 -2.33 -4.43 -5.24
C HIS A 50 -0.85 -4.61 -4.93
N ALA A 51 -0.03 -4.07 -5.81
CA ALA A 51 1.40 -3.95 -5.60
C ALA A 51 1.75 -2.48 -5.39
N GLU A 52 2.58 -2.22 -4.39
CA GLU A 52 3.05 -0.88 -4.04
C GLU A 52 4.57 -0.82 -4.13
N ASN A 53 5.05 0.32 -4.58
CA ASN A 53 6.46 0.72 -4.50
C ASN A 53 6.58 1.94 -3.60
N VAL A 54 7.54 1.90 -2.69
CA VAL A 54 7.91 3.02 -1.81
C VAL A 54 9.31 3.48 -2.18
N ASP A 55 9.37 4.64 -2.79
CA ASP A 55 10.60 5.32 -3.14
C ASP A 55 10.85 6.48 -2.19
N GLY A 56 12.05 6.55 -1.62
CA GLY A 56 12.45 7.66 -0.76
C GLY A 56 13.97 7.68 -0.52
N PRO A 57 14.50 8.71 0.13
CA PRO A 57 15.92 8.77 0.45
C PRO A 57 16.34 7.58 1.33
N GLY A 58 17.07 6.62 0.73
CA GLY A 58 17.55 5.41 1.40
C GLY A 58 16.49 4.32 1.60
N ILE A 59 15.32 4.45 0.99
CA ILE A 59 14.26 3.44 0.99
C ILE A 59 13.87 3.15 -0.45
N ASN A 60 13.94 1.89 -0.82
CA ASN A 60 13.35 1.35 -2.03
C ASN A 60 12.79 -0.02 -1.63
N ALA A 61 11.48 -0.11 -1.47
CA ALA A 61 10.78 -1.32 -1.06
C ALA A 61 9.57 -1.54 -1.94
N GLN A 62 9.35 -2.81 -2.32
CA GLN A 62 8.20 -3.22 -3.09
C GLN A 62 7.51 -4.40 -2.41
N TRP A 63 6.18 -4.38 -2.39
CA TRP A 63 5.37 -5.48 -1.89
C TRP A 63 4.08 -5.64 -2.69
N THR A 64 3.55 -6.85 -2.64
CA THR A 64 2.21 -7.16 -3.13
C THR A 64 1.36 -7.67 -1.98
N MET A 65 0.14 -7.16 -1.86
CA MET A 65 -0.81 -7.64 -0.86
C MET A 65 -2.16 -7.98 -1.46
N VAL A 66 -2.82 -8.93 -0.81
CA VAL A 66 -4.22 -9.28 -1.09
C VAL A 66 -5.03 -9.02 0.17
N GLU A 67 -6.13 -8.33 -0.01
CA GLU A 67 -7.05 -7.94 1.04
C GLU A 67 -8.47 -8.42 0.73
N MET A 68 -9.30 -8.53 1.76
CA MET A 68 -10.71 -8.87 1.62
C MET A 68 -11.60 -7.91 2.41
N LYS A 69 -12.72 -7.50 1.83
CA LYS A 69 -13.73 -6.65 2.49
C LYS A 69 -15.15 -6.97 2.02
N GLN A 70 -16.13 -6.49 2.77
CA GLN A 70 -17.53 -6.49 2.30
C GLN A 70 -17.71 -5.48 1.17
N ASN A 71 -18.42 -5.87 0.11
CA ASN A 71 -18.58 -5.04 -1.10
C ASN A 71 -19.42 -3.77 -0.86
N LEU A 72 -20.43 -3.85 -0.02
CA LEU A 72 -21.38 -2.74 0.23
C LEU A 72 -21.15 -2.00 1.55
N ASN A 73 -20.05 -2.30 2.24
CA ASN A 73 -19.75 -1.73 3.53
C ASN A 73 -18.49 -0.86 3.47
N THR A 74 -18.46 0.17 4.32
CA THR A 74 -17.29 1.02 4.56
C THR A 74 -16.26 0.37 5.49
N THR A 75 -16.42 -0.93 5.83
CA THR A 75 -15.43 -1.66 6.63
C THR A 75 -14.06 -1.63 5.98
N GLN A 76 -13.05 -1.45 6.81
CA GLN A 76 -11.66 -1.51 6.37
C GLN A 76 -11.35 -2.90 5.80
N PRO A 77 -10.60 -2.98 4.71
CA PRO A 77 -10.09 -4.24 4.20
C PRO A 77 -9.25 -4.96 5.26
N VAL A 78 -9.25 -6.28 5.23
CA VAL A 78 -8.39 -7.13 6.06
C VAL A 78 -7.40 -7.82 5.13
N MET A 79 -6.12 -7.66 5.44
CA MET A 79 -5.04 -8.33 4.72
C MET A 79 -5.15 -9.85 4.90
N ILE A 80 -5.09 -10.59 3.79
CA ILE A 80 -5.15 -12.06 3.76
C ILE A 80 -3.88 -12.70 3.20
N LEU A 81 -3.09 -11.95 2.42
CA LEU A 81 -1.82 -12.40 1.88
C LEU A 81 -0.89 -11.22 1.67
N HIS A 82 0.39 -11.40 1.99
CA HIS A 82 1.42 -10.37 1.79
C HIS A 82 2.71 -11.01 1.28
N PHE A 83 3.27 -10.39 0.25
CA PHE A 83 4.56 -10.75 -0.33
C PHE A 83 5.53 -9.60 -0.15
N ASP A 84 6.75 -9.92 0.22
CA ASP A 84 7.90 -9.03 0.14
C ASP A 84 8.57 -9.22 -1.22
N GLU A 85 8.63 -8.17 -2.04
CA GLU A 85 9.21 -8.22 -3.37
C GLU A 85 10.61 -7.59 -3.45
N ASP A 86 11.24 -7.29 -2.33
CA ASP A 86 12.62 -6.79 -2.32
C ASP A 86 13.63 -7.85 -2.80
N GLU A 87 13.33 -9.14 -2.56
CA GLU A 87 14.18 -10.29 -2.92
C GLU A 87 13.59 -11.19 -4.01
N GLY A 88 12.45 -10.81 -4.57
CA GLY A 88 11.75 -11.63 -5.56
C GLY A 88 10.58 -10.91 -6.18
N ALA A 89 9.87 -11.56 -7.09
CA ALA A 89 8.72 -10.99 -7.77
C ALA A 89 7.50 -11.91 -7.69
N VAL A 90 6.33 -11.31 -7.50
CA VAL A 90 5.04 -11.98 -7.70
C VAL A 90 4.63 -11.84 -9.16
N LYS A 91 4.20 -12.94 -9.76
CA LYS A 91 3.72 -13.01 -11.15
C LYS A 91 2.39 -13.73 -11.21
N ASP A 92 1.59 -13.39 -12.20
CA ASP A 92 0.33 -14.10 -12.52
C ASP A 92 -0.59 -14.31 -11.29
N LEU A 93 -0.62 -13.35 -10.37
CA LEU A 93 -1.51 -13.43 -9.21
C LEU A 93 -2.95 -13.37 -9.66
N LYS A 94 -3.74 -14.38 -9.27
CA LYS A 94 -5.16 -14.50 -9.58
C LYS A 94 -5.94 -14.78 -8.31
N MET A 95 -7.11 -14.19 -8.24
CA MET A 95 -8.08 -14.39 -7.16
C MET A 95 -9.36 -14.96 -7.78
N ASN A 96 -9.77 -16.13 -7.36
CA ASN A 96 -10.95 -16.82 -7.87
C ASN A 96 -11.85 -17.26 -6.72
N TRP A 97 -13.08 -16.79 -6.70
CA TRP A 97 -14.08 -17.28 -5.78
C TRP A 97 -14.66 -18.59 -6.27
N VAL A 98 -14.31 -19.69 -5.60
CA VAL A 98 -14.86 -21.04 -5.89
C VAL A 98 -16.31 -21.11 -5.46
N THR A 99 -16.63 -20.50 -4.32
CA THR A 99 -17.99 -20.31 -3.78
C THR A 99 -18.07 -18.95 -3.09
N SER A 100 -19.26 -18.57 -2.61
CA SER A 100 -19.40 -17.34 -1.80
C SER A 100 -18.71 -17.43 -0.43
N SER A 101 -18.18 -18.60 -0.06
CA SER A 101 -17.45 -18.82 1.20
C SER A 101 -16.02 -19.29 1.03
N HIS A 102 -15.53 -19.43 -0.20
CA HIS A 102 -14.19 -19.94 -0.48
C HIS A 102 -13.51 -19.14 -1.59
N LEU A 103 -12.38 -18.56 -1.27
CA LEU A 103 -11.50 -17.80 -2.17
C LEU A 103 -10.20 -18.58 -2.41
N ASP A 104 -9.89 -18.85 -3.68
CA ASP A 104 -8.59 -19.33 -4.10
C ASP A 104 -7.73 -18.17 -4.60
N VAL A 105 -6.50 -18.12 -4.13
CA VAL A 105 -5.46 -17.21 -4.60
C VAL A 105 -4.32 -18.04 -5.18
N THR A 106 -4.03 -17.86 -6.45
CA THR A 106 -2.91 -18.53 -7.12
C THR A 106 -1.89 -17.51 -7.58
N TYR A 107 -0.61 -17.84 -7.52
CA TYR A 107 0.47 -16.97 -7.98
C TYR A 107 1.66 -17.77 -8.48
N ARG A 108 2.53 -17.09 -9.23
CA ARG A 108 3.86 -17.55 -9.64
C ARG A 108 4.92 -16.59 -9.13
N GLY A 109 6.18 -17.00 -9.25
CA GLY A 109 7.32 -16.19 -8.87
C GLY A 109 7.99 -16.68 -7.59
N ASN A 110 8.92 -15.90 -7.08
CA ASN A 110 9.78 -16.29 -5.97
C ASN A 110 9.80 -15.28 -4.81
N ALA A 111 8.86 -14.32 -4.81
CA ALA A 111 8.75 -13.39 -3.69
C ALA A 111 8.39 -14.14 -2.40
N PRO A 112 9.07 -13.87 -1.28
CA PRO A 112 8.75 -14.44 0.00
C PRO A 112 7.34 -14.08 0.46
N VAL A 113 6.56 -15.07 0.90
CA VAL A 113 5.28 -14.84 1.59
C VAL A 113 5.57 -14.52 3.05
N THR A 114 5.25 -13.31 3.49
CA THR A 114 5.48 -12.85 4.86
C THR A 114 4.25 -12.95 5.74
N PHE A 115 3.06 -13.04 5.14
CA PHE A 115 1.80 -13.28 5.82
C PHE A 115 0.83 -14.04 4.92
N GLN A 116 0.12 -15.02 5.51
CA GLN A 116 -0.95 -15.77 4.84
C GLN A 116 -2.03 -16.15 5.85
N ALA A 117 -3.26 -15.74 5.57
CA ALA A 117 -4.45 -16.19 6.28
C ALA A 117 -5.05 -17.42 5.59
N ILE A 118 -5.52 -18.39 6.36
CA ILE A 118 -6.30 -19.54 5.87
C ILE A 118 -7.80 -19.30 6.00
N LYS A 119 -8.20 -18.26 6.73
CA LYS A 119 -9.60 -17.87 6.95
C LYS A 119 -9.70 -16.38 7.31
N ALA A 120 -10.70 -15.71 6.76
CA ALA A 120 -11.07 -14.35 7.13
C ALA A 120 -12.59 -14.16 6.98
N PHE A 121 -13.24 -13.48 7.93
CA PHE A 121 -14.71 -13.27 7.96
C PHE A 121 -15.53 -14.55 7.75
N SER A 122 -15.10 -15.66 8.33
CA SER A 122 -15.70 -17.00 8.13
C SER A 122 -15.66 -17.52 6.68
N LYS A 123 -14.79 -16.94 5.82
CA LYS A 123 -14.49 -17.43 4.49
C LYS A 123 -13.20 -18.21 4.51
N ASP A 124 -13.17 -19.36 3.85
CA ASP A 124 -11.96 -20.15 3.69
C ASP A 124 -11.09 -19.56 2.58
N ILE A 125 -9.79 -19.60 2.76
CA ILE A 125 -8.81 -19.05 1.83
C ILE A 125 -7.79 -20.13 1.52
N THR A 126 -7.65 -20.46 0.25
CA THR A 126 -6.58 -21.33 -0.25
C THR A 126 -5.57 -20.46 -1.02
N VAL A 127 -4.29 -20.65 -0.73
CA VAL A 127 -3.20 -19.99 -1.46
C VAL A 127 -2.33 -21.07 -2.07
N GLU A 128 -2.12 -20.99 -3.38
CA GLU A 128 -1.34 -21.97 -4.13
C GLU A 128 -0.24 -21.28 -4.94
N HIS A 129 0.99 -21.74 -4.75
CA HIS A 129 2.13 -21.37 -5.59
C HIS A 129 2.21 -22.28 -6.81
N LEU A 130 2.06 -21.71 -7.98
CA LEU A 130 2.18 -22.43 -9.26
C LEU A 130 3.63 -22.44 -9.74
N PRO A 131 4.09 -23.54 -10.37
CA PRO A 131 5.45 -23.67 -10.90
C PRO A 131 5.77 -22.68 -12.05
#